data_03589f521939c3b7f527e054d3e47a83
#
_entry.id   03589f521939c3b7f527e054d3e47a83
#
_cell.length_a   1.000
_cell.length_b   1.000
_cell.length_c   1.000
_cell.angle_alpha   90.00
_cell.angle_beta   90.00
_cell.angle_gamma   90.00
#
_symmetry.space_group_name_H-M   'P 1'
#
loop_
_entity.id
_entity.type
_entity.pdbx_description
1 polymer ?
#
loop_
_entity_poly.entity_id
_entity_poly.type
_entity_poly.pdbx_seq_one_letter_code
_entity_poly.pdbx_strand_id
1 'polypeptide(L)'
;MLAYHPDFGQPVAYQFEAMPEDPDAQVRVAVKRCIALALADTETPIIQQAAANALDLGGGDPISGVWKAVKPHIRFRQDYDIAADLQVDDLRKSSIVETFIPPAVQALLIQMRGSGIEDCDGFTMYGACLLSALGVPVSMCTVSAERDRPRLFSHIYLVAYWNGMRIPMDLSHGPYPGWECPNLGRMREWVVSPDTLRPLMLLPILIAAGVGLYLAAHG
;
A
#
# COMPACT_ATOMS: atom_id res chain seq x y z
N MET A 1 12.05 8.81 -5.85
CA MET A 1 12.56 10.15 -5.42
C MET A 1 12.69 10.15 -3.91
N LEU A 2 13.69 10.83 -3.34
CA LEU A 2 13.77 11.12 -1.91
C LEU A 2 13.24 12.55 -1.72
N ALA A 3 12.23 12.72 -0.87
CA ALA A 3 11.67 14.02 -0.56
C ALA A 3 11.65 14.22 0.97
N TYR A 4 11.93 15.44 1.42
CA TYR A 4 11.88 15.78 2.82
C TYR A 4 10.43 15.84 3.27
N HIS A 5 10.07 15.03 4.26
CA HIS A 5 8.73 15.06 4.84
C HIS A 5 8.78 15.75 6.21
N PRO A 6 8.03 16.84 6.43
CA PRO A 6 8.09 17.61 7.66
C PRO A 6 7.75 16.81 8.91
N ASP A 7 6.80 15.88 8.81
CA ASP A 7 6.38 15.02 9.92
C ASP A 7 7.47 14.02 10.35
N PHE A 8 8.38 13.66 9.45
CA PHE A 8 9.46 12.70 9.74
C PHE A 8 10.81 13.39 9.98
N GLY A 9 10.96 14.67 9.64
CA GLY A 9 12.18 15.42 9.83
C GLY A 9 13.38 14.89 9.02
N GLN A 10 13.13 14.06 8.00
CA GLN A 10 14.15 13.44 7.14
C GLN A 10 13.57 13.09 5.76
N PRO A 11 14.42 12.87 4.75
CA PRO A 11 13.96 12.38 3.46
C PRO A 11 13.29 11.01 3.56
N VAL A 12 12.15 10.85 2.88
CA VAL A 12 11.42 9.59 2.74
C VAL A 12 11.40 9.21 1.26
N ALA A 13 11.53 7.93 0.96
CA ALA A 13 11.43 7.43 -0.41
C ALA A 13 9.97 7.35 -0.84
N TYR A 14 9.58 8.21 -1.77
CA TYR A 14 8.29 8.17 -2.43
C TYR A 14 8.44 7.74 -3.88
N GLN A 15 7.47 7.03 -4.38
CA GLN A 15 7.26 6.85 -5.81
C GLN A 15 6.05 7.68 -6.23
N PHE A 16 6.21 8.44 -7.29
CA PHE A 16 5.16 9.27 -7.87
C PHE A 16 4.84 8.72 -9.25
N GLU A 17 3.57 8.62 -9.58
CA GLU A 17 3.12 8.19 -10.89
C GLU A 17 2.09 9.17 -11.45
N ALA A 18 2.35 9.69 -12.64
CA ALA A 18 1.35 10.47 -13.37
C ALA A 18 0.27 9.53 -13.87
N MET A 19 -0.97 9.78 -13.47
CA MET A 19 -2.09 8.93 -13.81
C MET A 19 -2.68 9.28 -15.19
N PRO A 20 -3.18 8.29 -15.94
CA PRO A 20 -3.91 8.52 -17.16
C PRO A 20 -5.22 9.29 -16.90
N GLU A 21 -5.77 9.96 -17.93
CA GLU A 21 -7.03 10.70 -17.79
C GLU A 21 -8.25 9.79 -17.56
N ASP A 22 -8.24 8.57 -18.11
CA ASP A 22 -9.33 7.59 -17.92
C ASP A 22 -9.35 7.03 -16.50
N PRO A 23 -10.44 7.21 -15.72
CA PRO A 23 -10.52 6.74 -14.34
C PRO A 23 -10.31 5.23 -14.18
N ASP A 24 -10.78 4.41 -15.12
CA ASP A 24 -10.57 2.97 -15.06
C ASP A 24 -9.11 2.58 -15.35
N ALA A 25 -8.42 3.36 -16.18
CA ALA A 25 -6.99 3.20 -16.39
C ALA A 25 -6.18 3.63 -15.16
N GLN A 26 -6.58 4.72 -14.47
CA GLN A 26 -5.97 5.14 -13.20
C GLN A 26 -5.97 4.00 -12.20
N VAL A 27 -7.15 3.44 -11.91
CA VAL A 27 -7.29 2.32 -10.97
C VAL A 27 -6.44 1.12 -11.38
N ARG A 28 -6.40 0.78 -12.69
CA ARG A 28 -5.54 -0.32 -13.16
C ARG A 28 -4.06 -0.06 -12.91
N VAL A 29 -3.61 1.18 -13.10
CA VAL A 29 -2.20 1.58 -12.88
C VAL A 29 -1.90 1.55 -11.39
N ALA A 30 -2.69 2.23 -10.54
CA ALA A 30 -2.50 2.28 -9.11
C ALA A 30 -2.46 0.87 -8.49
N VAL A 31 -3.50 0.05 -8.72
CA VAL A 31 -3.56 -1.30 -8.15
C VAL A 31 -2.39 -2.18 -8.59
N LYS A 32 -2.01 -2.13 -9.87
CA LYS A 32 -0.87 -2.92 -10.35
C LYS A 32 0.45 -2.42 -9.77
N ARG A 33 0.60 -1.12 -9.53
CA ARG A 33 1.76 -0.57 -8.84
C ARG A 33 1.82 -1.05 -7.39
N CYS A 34 0.71 -1.00 -6.66
CA CYS A 34 0.62 -1.53 -5.30
C CYS A 34 0.99 -3.03 -5.25
N ILE A 35 0.46 -3.85 -6.17
CA ILE A 35 0.80 -5.27 -6.25
C ILE A 35 2.30 -5.47 -6.53
N ALA A 36 2.86 -4.70 -7.48
CA ALA A 36 4.27 -4.82 -7.83
C ALA A 36 5.19 -4.48 -6.64
N LEU A 37 4.89 -3.39 -5.92
CA LEU A 37 5.66 -2.97 -4.75
C LEU A 37 5.51 -3.97 -3.59
N ALA A 38 4.29 -4.45 -3.33
CA ALA A 38 4.06 -5.45 -2.31
C ALA A 38 4.86 -6.72 -2.56
N LEU A 39 4.84 -7.25 -3.80
CA LEU A 39 5.59 -8.45 -4.18
C LEU A 39 7.10 -8.23 -4.18
N ALA A 40 7.58 -7.07 -4.60
CA ALA A 40 9.01 -6.77 -4.63
C ALA A 40 9.64 -6.76 -3.24
N ASP A 41 8.91 -6.32 -2.23
CA ASP A 41 9.42 -6.16 -0.87
C ASP A 41 9.20 -7.39 0.02
N THR A 42 8.36 -8.36 -0.38
CA THR A 42 7.95 -9.51 0.44
C THR A 42 9.14 -10.27 1.06
N GLU A 43 10.24 -10.44 0.30
CA GLU A 43 11.41 -11.18 0.76
C GLU A 43 12.48 -10.30 1.43
N THR A 44 12.25 -9.01 1.59
CA THR A 44 13.23 -8.13 2.23
C THR A 44 13.32 -8.42 3.73
N PRO A 45 14.53 -8.36 4.35
CA PRO A 45 14.68 -8.67 5.77
C PRO A 45 13.81 -7.84 6.69
N ILE A 46 13.59 -6.56 6.37
CA ILE A 46 12.76 -5.68 7.19
C ILE A 46 11.28 -6.08 7.14
N ILE A 47 10.78 -6.51 5.99
CA ILE A 47 9.40 -7.01 5.85
C ILE A 47 9.25 -8.37 6.53
N GLN A 48 10.20 -9.28 6.36
CA GLN A 48 10.19 -10.57 7.04
C GLN A 48 10.15 -10.38 8.58
N GLN A 49 10.93 -9.46 9.11
CA GLN A 49 10.92 -9.13 10.53
C GLN A 49 9.59 -8.49 10.96
N ALA A 50 9.05 -7.55 10.17
CA ALA A 50 7.77 -6.91 10.46
C ALA A 50 6.61 -7.91 10.41
N ALA A 51 6.63 -8.85 9.48
CA ALA A 51 5.64 -9.92 9.36
C ALA A 51 5.72 -10.89 10.55
N ALA A 52 6.91 -11.29 10.99
CA ALA A 52 7.10 -12.12 12.19
C ALA A 52 6.58 -11.40 13.44
N ASN A 53 6.91 -10.13 13.63
CA ASN A 53 6.40 -9.32 14.74
C ASN A 53 4.86 -9.20 14.70
N ALA A 54 4.28 -9.04 13.50
CA ALA A 54 2.83 -9.01 13.33
C ALA A 54 2.20 -10.35 13.74
N LEU A 55 2.79 -11.48 13.35
CA LEU A 55 2.30 -12.81 13.72
C LEU A 55 2.32 -13.00 15.26
N ASP A 56 3.39 -12.56 15.92
CA ASP A 56 3.51 -12.59 17.39
C ASP A 56 2.42 -11.72 18.05
N LEU A 57 2.17 -10.50 17.55
CA LEU A 57 1.08 -9.61 18.00
C LEU A 57 -0.30 -10.27 17.85
N GLY A 58 -0.46 -11.12 16.85
CA GLY A 58 -1.68 -11.90 16.59
C GLY A 58 -1.81 -13.14 17.45
N GLY A 59 -0.80 -13.52 18.23
CA GLY A 59 -0.77 -14.78 18.96
C GLY A 59 -0.75 -15.99 18.01
N GLY A 60 -0.11 -15.87 16.85
CA GLY A 60 -0.05 -16.88 15.79
C GLY A 60 -1.17 -16.76 14.74
N ASP A 61 -2.12 -15.85 14.90
CA ASP A 61 -3.11 -15.54 13.86
C ASP A 61 -2.65 -14.39 12.95
N PRO A 62 -2.34 -14.64 11.66
CA PRO A 62 -1.81 -13.63 10.76
C PRO A 62 -2.80 -12.50 10.48
N ILE A 63 -4.10 -12.76 10.49
CA ILE A 63 -5.15 -11.77 10.21
C ILE A 63 -5.21 -10.73 11.34
N SER A 64 -5.36 -11.19 12.57
CA SER A 64 -5.35 -10.34 13.76
C SER A 64 -4.01 -9.63 13.93
N GLY A 65 -2.91 -10.33 13.63
CA GLY A 65 -1.56 -9.80 13.73
C GLY A 65 -1.31 -8.62 12.80
N VAL A 66 -1.56 -8.80 11.51
CA VAL A 66 -1.38 -7.74 10.52
C VAL A 66 -2.34 -6.57 10.78
N TRP A 67 -3.58 -6.83 11.21
CA TRP A 67 -4.50 -5.77 11.63
C TRP A 67 -3.90 -4.89 12.73
N LYS A 68 -3.39 -5.52 13.79
CA LYS A 68 -2.77 -4.82 14.95
C LYS A 68 -1.47 -4.11 14.59
N ALA A 69 -0.70 -4.67 13.64
CA ALA A 69 0.57 -4.11 13.23
C ALA A 69 0.41 -2.93 12.26
N VAL A 70 -0.66 -2.87 11.48
CA VAL A 70 -0.83 -1.86 10.42
C VAL A 70 -1.73 -0.72 10.85
N LYS A 71 -2.97 -1.02 11.24
CA LYS A 71 -4.02 -0.02 11.46
C LYS A 71 -3.64 1.10 12.45
N PRO A 72 -3.06 0.84 13.62
CA PRO A 72 -2.70 1.90 14.58
C PRO A 72 -1.39 2.61 14.23
N HIS A 73 -0.59 2.08 13.30
CA HIS A 73 0.75 2.56 13.01
C HIS A 73 0.89 3.32 11.69
N ILE A 74 -0.18 3.43 10.89
CA ILE A 74 -0.19 4.28 9.71
C ILE A 74 -1.25 5.36 9.91
N ARG A 75 -0.86 6.62 9.72
CA ARG A 75 -1.78 7.77 9.73
C ARG A 75 -2.35 7.96 8.35
N PHE A 76 -3.67 8.03 8.26
CA PHE A 76 -4.34 8.29 6.99
C PHE A 76 -4.10 9.73 6.52
N ARG A 77 -3.57 9.89 5.31
CA ARG A 77 -3.41 11.16 4.59
C ARG A 77 -3.67 10.92 3.12
N GLN A 78 -4.36 11.82 2.48
CA GLN A 78 -4.61 11.72 1.04
C GLN A 78 -3.39 12.16 0.24
N ASP A 79 -3.22 11.63 -0.96
CA ASP A 79 -2.07 11.88 -1.84
C ASP A 79 -1.81 13.36 -2.10
N TYR A 80 -2.87 14.14 -2.32
CA TYR A 80 -2.70 15.58 -2.54
C TYR A 80 -2.15 16.32 -1.32
N ASP A 81 -2.45 15.85 -0.10
CA ASP A 81 -1.88 16.40 1.13
C ASP A 81 -0.42 16.02 1.26
N ILE A 82 -0.09 14.75 0.97
CA ILE A 82 1.29 14.25 0.97
C ILE A 82 2.13 15.02 -0.06
N ALA A 83 1.63 15.18 -1.27
CA ALA A 83 2.31 15.93 -2.33
C ALA A 83 2.51 17.41 -1.97
N ALA A 84 1.53 18.02 -1.28
CA ALA A 84 1.65 19.40 -0.79
C ALA A 84 2.72 19.54 0.30
N ASP A 85 2.78 18.61 1.24
CA ASP A 85 3.78 18.60 2.31
C ASP A 85 5.21 18.41 1.77
N LEU A 86 5.35 17.66 0.68
CA LEU A 86 6.64 17.41 0.03
C LEU A 86 7.15 18.56 -0.83
N GLN A 87 6.39 19.64 -0.99
CA GLN A 87 6.73 20.82 -1.81
C GLN A 87 7.17 20.48 -3.25
N VAL A 88 6.61 19.43 -3.82
CA VAL A 88 6.92 19.02 -5.18
C VAL A 88 6.09 19.86 -6.16
N ASP A 89 6.61 21.05 -6.51
CA ASP A 89 5.89 22.06 -7.31
C ASP A 89 5.39 21.56 -8.66
N ASP A 90 6.11 20.63 -9.31
CA ASP A 90 5.70 20.06 -10.60
C ASP A 90 4.48 19.14 -10.46
N LEU A 91 4.28 18.51 -9.30
CA LEU A 91 3.14 17.65 -9.02
C LEU A 91 1.87 18.42 -8.68
N ARG A 92 1.99 19.65 -8.13
CA ARG A 92 0.85 20.56 -7.89
C ARG A 92 0.15 20.98 -9.18
N LYS A 93 0.84 20.91 -10.32
CA LYS A 93 0.29 21.27 -11.65
C LYS A 93 -0.40 20.12 -12.33
N SER A 94 -0.15 18.88 -11.90
CA SER A 94 -0.82 17.68 -12.38
C SER A 94 -2.01 17.39 -11.46
N SER A 95 -3.22 17.47 -11.97
CA SER A 95 -4.45 17.22 -11.22
C SER A 95 -4.62 15.75 -10.78
N ILE A 96 -3.70 14.85 -11.17
CA ILE A 96 -3.82 13.41 -10.94
C ILE A 96 -2.41 12.86 -10.70
N VAL A 97 -2.00 12.85 -9.44
CA VAL A 97 -0.75 12.23 -8.99
C VAL A 97 -1.08 11.22 -7.90
N GLU A 98 -0.56 10.03 -8.06
CA GLU A 98 -0.57 8.99 -7.04
C GLU A 98 0.78 8.93 -6.36
N THR A 99 0.80 8.77 -5.05
CA THR A 99 2.02 8.66 -4.25
C THR A 99 2.09 7.30 -3.59
N PHE A 100 3.25 6.68 -3.61
CA PHE A 100 3.45 5.36 -3.00
C PHE A 100 4.68 5.37 -2.11
N ILE A 101 4.52 4.95 -0.85
CA ILE A 101 5.64 4.60 0.02
C ILE A 101 5.83 3.07 -0.07
N PRO A 102 6.96 2.57 -0.61
CA PRO A 102 7.21 1.13 -0.68
C PRO A 102 7.07 0.45 0.70
N PRO A 103 6.55 -0.78 0.78
CA PRO A 103 6.32 -1.49 2.04
C PRO A 103 7.56 -1.56 2.95
N ALA A 104 8.75 -1.80 2.39
CA ALA A 104 9.99 -1.83 3.17
C ALA A 104 10.31 -0.45 3.78
N VAL A 105 10.03 0.65 3.08
CA VAL A 105 10.19 2.01 3.61
C VAL A 105 9.15 2.29 4.69
N GLN A 106 7.91 1.87 4.48
CA GLN A 106 6.84 2.00 5.48
C GLN A 106 7.19 1.24 6.77
N ALA A 107 7.70 0.01 6.66
CA ALA A 107 8.18 -0.77 7.81
C ALA A 107 9.30 -0.05 8.56
N LEU A 108 10.25 0.55 7.84
CA LEU A 108 11.34 1.33 8.42
C LEU A 108 10.83 2.57 9.16
N LEU A 109 9.88 3.30 8.60
CA LEU A 109 9.26 4.47 9.25
C LEU A 109 8.56 4.06 10.56
N ILE A 110 7.78 2.99 10.53
CA ILE A 110 7.11 2.45 11.73
C ILE A 110 8.14 2.04 12.78
N GLN A 111 9.21 1.35 12.38
CA GLN A 111 10.27 0.93 13.30
C GLN A 111 11.02 2.11 13.94
N MET A 112 11.34 3.15 13.14
CA MET A 112 12.15 4.28 13.60
C MET A 112 11.33 5.36 14.33
N ARG A 113 10.07 5.56 13.95
CA ARG A 113 9.24 6.68 14.36
C ARG A 113 7.94 6.28 15.07
N GLY A 114 7.63 4.97 15.10
CA GLY A 114 6.37 4.45 15.63
C GLY A 114 5.18 4.65 14.71
N SER A 115 5.32 5.34 13.59
CA SER A 115 4.22 5.56 12.64
C SER A 115 4.69 5.79 11.22
N GLY A 116 3.90 5.30 10.26
CA GLY A 116 3.95 5.65 8.85
C GLY A 116 2.84 6.62 8.46
N ILE A 117 2.72 6.89 7.17
CA ILE A 117 1.70 7.79 6.58
C ILE A 117 1.37 7.31 5.18
N GLU A 118 0.08 7.18 4.87
CA GLU A 118 -0.44 6.82 3.55
C GLU A 118 -1.96 6.97 3.49
N ASP A 119 -2.51 6.86 2.28
CA ASP A 119 -3.94 6.72 2.07
C ASP A 119 -4.39 5.25 1.98
N CYS A 120 -5.59 4.96 1.44
CA CYS A 120 -6.18 3.62 1.47
C CYS A 120 -5.36 2.59 0.69
N ASP A 121 -4.66 2.98 -0.36
CA ASP A 121 -3.86 2.06 -1.17
C ASP A 121 -2.55 1.68 -0.48
N GLY A 122 -1.90 2.60 0.21
CA GLY A 122 -0.71 2.33 1.00
C GLY A 122 -0.98 1.40 2.19
N PHE A 123 -2.10 1.60 2.92
CA PHE A 123 -2.54 0.63 3.94
C PHE A 123 -2.74 -0.76 3.34
N THR A 124 -3.41 -0.83 2.19
CA THR A 124 -3.71 -2.09 1.48
C THR A 124 -2.43 -2.75 0.99
N MET A 125 -1.53 -1.98 0.40
CA MET A 125 -0.25 -2.46 -0.13
C MET A 125 0.65 -3.00 0.98
N TYR A 126 0.79 -2.29 2.08
CA TYR A 126 1.62 -2.72 3.21
C TYR A 126 1.05 -3.98 3.88
N GLY A 127 -0.27 -4.00 4.14
CA GLY A 127 -0.94 -5.19 4.66
C GLY A 127 -0.82 -6.41 3.75
N ALA A 128 -0.95 -6.22 2.42
CA ALA A 128 -0.76 -7.28 1.44
C ALA A 128 0.67 -7.83 1.46
N CYS A 129 1.68 -6.96 1.57
CA CYS A 129 3.08 -7.36 1.66
C CYS A 129 3.34 -8.22 2.91
N LEU A 130 2.86 -7.81 4.08
CA LEU A 130 3.03 -8.55 5.33
C LEU A 130 2.33 -9.93 5.30
N LEU A 131 1.07 -9.99 4.82
CA LEU A 131 0.36 -11.26 4.70
C LEU A 131 1.01 -12.19 3.67
N SER A 132 1.48 -11.65 2.54
CA SER A 132 2.23 -12.43 1.54
C SER A 132 3.52 -12.99 2.12
N ALA A 133 4.25 -12.22 2.93
CA ALA A 133 5.45 -12.68 3.64
C ALA A 133 5.16 -13.80 4.64
N LEU A 134 3.94 -13.85 5.19
CA LEU A 134 3.44 -14.94 6.05
C LEU A 134 2.84 -16.11 5.27
N GLY A 135 2.92 -16.11 3.93
CA GLY A 135 2.37 -17.15 3.07
C GLY A 135 0.84 -17.17 2.97
N VAL A 136 0.17 -16.09 3.37
CA VAL A 136 -1.29 -15.96 3.25
C VAL A 136 -1.63 -15.41 1.87
N PRO A 137 -2.44 -16.13 1.06
CA PRO A 137 -2.92 -15.60 -0.22
C PRO A 137 -3.80 -14.37 -0.02
N VAL A 138 -3.60 -13.34 -0.84
CA VAL A 138 -4.31 -12.07 -0.72
C VAL A 138 -4.75 -11.53 -2.07
N SER A 139 -5.77 -10.68 -2.03
CA SER A 139 -6.23 -9.84 -3.14
C SER A 139 -6.40 -8.41 -2.66
N MET A 140 -6.34 -7.46 -3.60
CA MET A 140 -6.76 -6.08 -3.38
C MET A 140 -8.14 -5.90 -4.00
N CYS A 141 -9.06 -5.29 -3.28
CA CYS A 141 -10.43 -5.08 -3.74
C CYS A 141 -10.72 -3.59 -3.89
N THR A 142 -11.07 -3.17 -5.11
CA THR A 142 -11.50 -1.80 -5.41
C THR A 142 -13.02 -1.73 -5.44
N VAL A 143 -13.60 -0.70 -4.80
CA VAL A 143 -15.05 -0.50 -4.71
C VAL A 143 -15.45 0.94 -4.98
N SER A 144 -16.69 1.11 -5.43
CA SER A 144 -17.37 2.40 -5.46
C SER A 144 -18.00 2.65 -4.09
N ALA A 145 -17.32 3.40 -3.24
CA ALA A 145 -17.76 3.70 -1.87
C ALA A 145 -18.58 5.01 -1.74
N GLU A 146 -18.62 5.82 -2.81
CA GLU A 146 -19.30 7.12 -2.81
C GLU A 146 -20.66 7.06 -3.53
N ARG A 147 -21.70 7.55 -2.85
CA ARG A 147 -23.09 7.50 -3.36
C ARG A 147 -23.32 8.38 -4.58
N ASP A 148 -22.66 9.51 -4.64
CA ASP A 148 -22.76 10.48 -5.74
C ASP A 148 -21.95 10.09 -6.97
N ARG A 149 -21.00 9.15 -6.81
CA ARG A 149 -20.12 8.64 -7.88
C ARG A 149 -20.09 7.11 -7.96
N PRO A 150 -21.25 6.42 -8.09
CA PRO A 150 -21.33 4.94 -8.01
C PRO A 150 -20.67 4.23 -9.21
N ARG A 151 -20.25 4.98 -10.23
CA ARG A 151 -19.55 4.43 -11.40
C ARG A 151 -18.03 4.50 -11.30
N LEU A 152 -17.50 5.22 -10.31
CA LEU A 152 -16.06 5.38 -10.09
C LEU A 152 -15.62 4.51 -8.91
N PHE A 153 -14.48 3.87 -9.03
CA PHE A 153 -13.80 3.29 -7.88
C PHE A 153 -13.23 4.43 -7.04
N SER A 154 -13.54 4.44 -5.76
CA SER A 154 -13.14 5.50 -4.84
C SER A 154 -12.49 4.98 -3.56
N HIS A 155 -12.38 3.66 -3.43
CA HIS A 155 -11.73 3.04 -2.28
C HIS A 155 -11.11 1.69 -2.66
N ILE A 156 -10.05 1.33 -1.94
CA ILE A 156 -9.36 0.04 -2.04
C ILE A 156 -9.11 -0.52 -0.64
N TYR A 157 -9.27 -1.84 -0.51
CA TYR A 157 -8.97 -2.57 0.73
C TYR A 157 -8.42 -3.95 0.43
N LEU A 158 -7.80 -4.55 1.44
CA LEU A 158 -7.19 -5.86 1.39
C LEU A 158 -8.25 -6.97 1.60
N VAL A 159 -8.08 -8.09 0.93
CA VAL A 159 -8.82 -9.34 1.17
C VAL A 159 -7.81 -10.45 1.41
N ALA A 160 -7.90 -11.12 2.54
CA ALA A 160 -7.09 -12.29 2.87
C ALA A 160 -7.89 -13.58 2.68
N TYR A 161 -7.19 -14.65 2.27
CA TYR A 161 -7.77 -16.00 2.19
C TYR A 161 -7.08 -16.89 3.23
N TRP A 162 -7.76 -17.10 4.35
CA TRP A 162 -7.20 -17.82 5.48
C TRP A 162 -8.16 -18.88 6.03
N ASN A 163 -7.66 -20.09 6.26
CA ASN A 163 -8.47 -21.23 6.74
C ASN A 163 -9.73 -21.49 5.89
N GLY A 164 -9.63 -21.36 4.58
CA GLY A 164 -10.74 -21.53 3.65
C GLY A 164 -11.77 -20.40 3.62
N MET A 165 -11.53 -19.32 4.33
CA MET A 165 -12.41 -18.14 4.39
C MET A 165 -11.84 -16.98 3.58
N ARG A 166 -12.73 -16.21 2.94
CA ARG A 166 -12.46 -14.90 2.40
C ARG A 166 -12.70 -13.87 3.51
N ILE A 167 -11.65 -13.16 3.90
CA ILE A 167 -11.68 -12.22 5.03
C ILE A 167 -11.34 -10.82 4.53
N PRO A 168 -12.31 -9.91 4.37
CA PRO A 168 -12.04 -8.52 4.09
C PRO A 168 -11.24 -7.86 5.22
N MET A 169 -10.29 -7.00 4.87
CA MET A 169 -9.44 -6.28 5.81
C MET A 169 -9.28 -4.83 5.34
N ASP A 170 -10.26 -4.00 5.61
CA ASP A 170 -10.13 -2.57 5.36
C ASP A 170 -9.30 -1.91 6.46
N LEU A 171 -7.98 -1.95 6.27
CA LEU A 171 -7.01 -1.47 7.25
C LEU A 171 -7.07 0.04 7.46
N SER A 172 -7.56 0.80 6.49
CA SER A 172 -7.67 2.26 6.58
C SER A 172 -8.94 2.70 7.32
N HIS A 173 -10.11 2.17 6.94
CA HIS A 173 -11.42 2.63 7.43
C HIS A 173 -12.19 1.58 8.26
N GLY A 174 -11.94 0.29 8.05
CA GLY A 174 -12.67 -0.78 8.73
C GLY A 174 -12.50 -0.74 10.26
N PRO A 175 -13.54 -1.07 11.03
CA PRO A 175 -13.47 -1.12 12.49
C PRO A 175 -12.85 -2.42 13.05
N TYR A 176 -12.85 -3.53 12.28
CA TYR A 176 -12.35 -4.84 12.68
C TYR A 176 -12.06 -5.72 11.45
N PRO A 177 -11.22 -6.77 11.56
CA PRO A 177 -11.04 -7.74 10.49
C PRO A 177 -12.36 -8.46 10.17
N GLY A 178 -12.66 -8.62 8.88
CA GLY A 178 -13.94 -9.15 8.41
C GLY A 178 -14.95 -8.07 8.03
N TRP A 179 -14.74 -6.82 8.43
CA TRP A 179 -15.56 -5.73 7.93
C TRP A 179 -15.19 -5.39 6.49
N GLU A 180 -16.19 -5.28 5.65
CA GLU A 180 -16.05 -4.96 4.23
C GLU A 180 -16.68 -3.60 3.92
N CYS A 181 -15.93 -2.75 3.21
CA CYS A 181 -16.42 -1.45 2.77
C CYS A 181 -17.67 -1.64 1.89
N PRO A 182 -18.79 -0.93 2.16
CA PRO A 182 -20.00 -1.04 1.36
C PRO A 182 -19.75 -0.73 -0.11
N ASN A 183 -20.10 -1.66 -0.99
CA ASN A 183 -20.10 -1.42 -2.42
C ASN A 183 -21.41 -0.75 -2.84
N LEU A 184 -21.33 0.48 -3.30
CA LEU A 184 -22.48 1.27 -3.75
C LEU A 184 -22.66 1.26 -5.29
N GLY A 185 -21.82 0.53 -6.01
CA GLY A 185 -21.87 0.49 -7.47
C GLY A 185 -21.01 -0.57 -8.10
N ARG A 186 -19.70 -0.35 -8.19
CA ARG A 186 -18.74 -1.24 -8.84
C ARG A 186 -17.80 -1.88 -7.82
N MET A 187 -17.42 -3.10 -8.09
CA MET A 187 -16.45 -3.84 -7.28
C MET A 187 -15.56 -4.68 -8.18
N ARG A 188 -14.27 -4.72 -7.89
CA ARG A 188 -13.32 -5.57 -8.59
C ARG A 188 -12.22 -6.05 -7.64
N GLU A 189 -11.97 -7.34 -7.69
CA GLU A 189 -10.91 -7.99 -6.92
C GLU A 189 -9.71 -8.33 -7.83
N TRP A 190 -8.50 -8.06 -7.33
CA TRP A 190 -7.23 -8.19 -8.03
C TRP A 190 -6.33 -9.11 -7.22
N VAL A 191 -6.04 -10.29 -7.71
CA VAL A 191 -5.16 -11.24 -7.03
C VAL A 191 -3.74 -10.66 -6.94
N VAL A 192 -3.15 -10.71 -5.75
CA VAL A 192 -1.76 -10.31 -5.55
C VAL A 192 -0.86 -11.46 -6.00
N SER A 193 -0.44 -11.40 -7.25
CA SER A 193 0.43 -12.42 -7.87
C SER A 193 1.24 -11.81 -9.01
N PRO A 194 2.40 -12.43 -9.38
CA PRO A 194 3.17 -12.03 -10.55
C PRO A 194 2.37 -12.08 -11.85
N ASP A 195 1.42 -12.99 -11.97
CA ASP A 195 0.58 -13.14 -13.17
C ASP A 195 -0.30 -11.92 -13.43
N THR A 196 -0.76 -11.24 -12.38
CA THR A 196 -1.53 -10.00 -12.48
C THR A 196 -0.72 -8.86 -13.11
N LEU A 197 0.61 -8.93 -13.04
CA LEU A 197 1.53 -7.91 -13.55
C LEU A 197 1.97 -8.13 -15.00
N ARG A 198 1.76 -9.31 -15.58
CA ARG A 198 2.28 -9.68 -16.91
C ARG A 198 2.16 -8.60 -18.01
N PRO A 199 1.07 -7.83 -18.12
CA PRO A 199 0.99 -6.75 -19.11
C PRO A 199 1.87 -5.53 -18.81
N LEU A 200 2.35 -5.37 -17.54
CA LEU A 200 3.24 -4.27 -17.13
C LEU A 200 4.73 -4.62 -17.27
N MET A 201 5.08 -5.91 -17.34
CA MET A 201 6.48 -6.33 -17.47
C MET A 201 7.11 -6.02 -18.84
N LEU A 202 6.36 -5.47 -19.77
CA LEU A 202 6.89 -4.97 -21.05
C LEU A 202 7.52 -3.57 -20.95
N LEU A 203 7.41 -2.89 -19.81
CA LEU A 203 8.16 -1.67 -19.50
C LEU A 203 9.33 -2.05 -18.58
N PRO A 204 10.59 -1.69 -18.93
CA PRO A 204 11.72 -1.96 -18.04
C PRO A 204 11.45 -1.26 -16.70
N ILE A 205 11.24 -2.05 -15.66
CA ILE A 205 11.13 -1.56 -14.29
C ILE A 205 12.54 -1.08 -13.91
N LEU A 206 12.78 0.22 -14.00
CA LEU A 206 13.91 0.88 -13.35
C LEU A 206 13.66 0.89 -11.84
N ILE A 207 13.49 -0.30 -11.27
CA ILE A 207 13.40 -0.50 -9.82
C ILE A 207 14.78 -0.98 -9.38
N ALA A 208 15.36 -0.33 -8.42
CA ALA A 208 16.36 -0.92 -7.53
C ALA A 208 17.68 -0.16 -7.31
N ALA A 209 17.85 1.06 -7.76
CA ALA A 209 19.11 1.76 -7.41
C ALA A 209 18.99 2.64 -6.15
N GLY A 210 17.79 2.92 -5.63
CA GLY A 210 17.61 3.91 -4.54
C GLY A 210 17.75 3.36 -3.12
N VAL A 211 17.25 2.17 -2.85
CA VAL A 211 17.18 1.65 -1.47
C VAL A 211 18.52 1.07 -1.02
N GLY A 212 19.25 0.43 -1.91
CA GLY A 212 20.59 -0.13 -1.61
C GLY A 212 21.63 0.95 -1.25
N LEU A 213 21.56 2.12 -1.85
CA LEU A 213 22.47 3.24 -1.57
C LEU A 213 22.19 3.92 -0.21
N TYR A 214 20.96 3.89 0.26
CA TYR A 214 20.61 4.49 1.54
C TYR A 214 21.12 3.68 2.74
N LEU A 215 21.10 2.35 2.65
CA LEU A 215 21.59 1.46 3.71
C LEU A 215 23.13 1.39 3.74
N ALA A 216 23.82 1.60 2.60
CA ALA A 216 25.28 1.59 2.53
C ALA A 216 25.96 2.90 2.98
N ALA A 217 25.23 4.01 3.01
CA ALA A 217 25.78 5.31 3.38
C ALA A 217 25.68 5.64 4.88
N HIS A 218 25.03 4.80 5.70
CA HIS A 218 24.70 5.07 7.10
C HIS A 218 24.94 3.85 8.02
N GLY A 219 25.67 2.83 7.55
CA GLY A 219 26.18 1.71 8.33
C GLY A 219 27.58 1.96 8.86
#